data_a306c8e2990db2c8742587c9dc44bad1
#
_entry.id   a306c8e2990db2c8742587c9dc44bad1
#
_cell.length_a   1.000
_cell.length_b   1.000
_cell.length_c   1.000
_cell.angle_alpha   90.00
_cell.angle_beta   90.00
_cell.angle_gamma   90.00
#
_symmetry.space_group_name_H-M   'P 1'
#
loop_
_entity.id
_entity.type
_entity.pdbx_description
1 polymer ?
#
loop_
_entity_poly.entity_id
_entity_poly.type
_entity_poly.pdbx_seq_one_letter_code
_entity_poly.pdbx_strand_id
1 'polypeptide(L)'
;MRVSLLTNGPGELWGWVRPVAMELRRRGHSVSLWLLPCPFASGHEREAASLLGVDKLEGPSGGPGLWRAMADERTDCVIQLGGDMLFGARIARSARAPLLCYTYGPKKGLKGARVFTAFPSQARAIPGARAIGDLVKDALLLDAAQSPERGCPTLPHGTAGRDWSRPGGGGRVLFLPGSRPPIRRAALPWLAAARAALRARLPEAEVRTLFPPFVPEAELREWDDAGLRPVRAPAGLVMRDADFALTQPGTNNFELMHCGVPSLVVAPESFLDLIPIAGLRGVLASLPLVGRGLRRAAARRILNRWNGVIALPNRLTDRRVMDELYGDVTPEQTASRMAEDLSDAEGLARAREELLALSGQGGAAARLCDAIPAEDGSA
;
A
#
# COMPACT_ATOMS: atom_id res chain seq x y z
N MET A 1 16.58 21.33 10.15
CA MET A 1 17.17 20.75 8.94
C MET A 1 16.12 20.70 7.83
N ARG A 2 16.56 20.72 6.56
CA ARG A 2 15.72 20.51 5.37
C ARG A 2 15.86 19.05 4.93
N VAL A 3 14.75 18.35 4.81
CA VAL A 3 14.74 16.93 4.44
C VAL A 3 13.94 16.74 3.16
N SER A 4 14.56 16.09 2.16
CA SER A 4 13.88 15.74 0.91
C SER A 4 13.39 14.30 0.95
N LEU A 5 12.07 14.12 0.86
CA LEU A 5 11.40 12.82 0.72
C LEU A 5 11.12 12.52 -0.75
N LEU A 6 11.37 11.29 -1.19
CA LEU A 6 11.09 10.85 -2.56
C LEU A 6 10.20 9.61 -2.56
N THR A 7 9.17 9.63 -3.41
CA THR A 7 8.25 8.50 -3.60
C THR A 7 7.65 8.50 -5.00
N ASN A 8 7.02 7.39 -5.41
CA ASN A 8 6.45 7.28 -6.75
C ASN A 8 5.05 6.65 -6.82
N GLY A 9 4.53 6.08 -5.76
CA GLY A 9 3.26 5.37 -5.79
C GLY A 9 2.27 5.85 -4.73
N PRO A 10 0.94 5.73 -4.98
CA PRO A 10 -0.06 6.17 -4.03
C PRO A 10 -0.04 5.35 -2.72
N GLY A 11 0.31 4.06 -2.80
CA GLY A 11 0.43 3.20 -1.62
C GLY A 11 1.61 3.60 -0.73
N GLU A 12 2.77 3.87 -1.33
CA GLU A 12 3.95 4.36 -0.63
C GLU A 12 3.73 5.77 -0.07
N LEU A 13 3.03 6.62 -0.83
CA LEU A 13 2.71 7.98 -0.39
C LEU A 13 1.90 7.97 0.91
N TRP A 14 0.86 7.16 0.98
CA TRP A 14 -0.02 7.12 2.13
C TRP A 14 0.54 6.28 3.28
N GLY A 15 1.11 5.12 2.95
CA GLY A 15 1.61 4.16 3.94
C GLY A 15 3.01 4.46 4.48
N TRP A 16 3.87 5.15 3.69
CA TRP A 16 5.26 5.39 4.09
C TRP A 16 5.60 6.87 4.25
N VAL A 17 5.23 7.69 3.26
CA VAL A 17 5.60 9.12 3.29
C VAL A 17 4.85 9.85 4.38
N ARG A 18 3.55 9.60 4.54
CA ARG A 18 2.73 10.29 5.55
C ARG A 18 3.29 10.17 6.97
N PRO A 19 3.56 8.99 7.52
CA PRO A 19 4.10 8.90 8.88
C PRO A 19 5.49 9.53 9.02
N VAL A 20 6.36 9.41 8.00
CA VAL A 20 7.69 10.02 8.03
C VAL A 20 7.61 11.55 7.95
N ALA A 21 6.78 12.10 7.05
CA ALA A 21 6.60 13.55 6.93
C ALA A 21 6.02 14.16 8.22
N MET A 22 5.05 13.52 8.84
CA MET A 22 4.47 13.98 10.12
C MET A 22 5.50 13.92 11.23
N GLU A 23 6.31 12.88 11.33
CA GLU A 23 7.35 12.76 12.35
C GLU A 23 8.47 13.81 12.15
N LEU A 24 8.92 14.04 10.91
CA LEU A 24 9.89 15.08 10.59
C LEU A 24 9.39 16.48 11.00
N ARG A 25 8.14 16.79 10.66
CA ARG A 25 7.54 18.07 11.04
C ARG A 25 7.36 18.22 12.55
N ARG A 26 6.97 17.14 13.24
CA ARG A 26 6.90 17.13 14.72
C ARG A 26 8.27 17.45 15.35
N ARG A 27 9.37 17.07 14.68
CA ARG A 27 10.76 17.38 15.11
C ARG A 27 11.24 18.75 14.65
N GLY A 28 10.40 19.54 13.98
CA GLY A 28 10.76 20.89 13.49
C GLY A 28 11.60 20.92 12.23
N HIS A 29 11.62 19.83 11.45
CA HIS A 29 12.28 19.80 10.14
C HIS A 29 11.39 20.36 9.05
N SER A 30 12.01 21.04 8.06
CA SER A 30 11.34 21.44 6.82
C SER A 30 11.38 20.28 5.84
N VAL A 31 10.25 19.99 5.17
CA VAL A 31 10.05 18.80 4.34
C VAL A 31 9.74 19.17 2.90
N SER A 32 10.61 18.79 1.96
CA SER A 32 10.36 18.82 0.52
C SER A 32 9.94 17.43 0.04
N LEU A 33 8.78 17.30 -0.61
CA LEU A 33 8.31 16.03 -1.17
C LEU A 33 8.43 16.02 -2.70
N TRP A 34 9.12 15.01 -3.22
CA TRP A 34 9.32 14.75 -4.64
C TRP A 34 8.48 13.55 -5.09
N LEU A 35 7.48 13.83 -5.91
CA LEU A 35 6.71 12.77 -6.59
C LEU A 35 7.44 12.36 -7.85
N LEU A 36 7.94 11.14 -7.87
CA LEU A 36 8.73 10.62 -8.99
C LEU A 36 7.82 10.08 -10.10
N PRO A 37 8.28 10.10 -11.37
CA PRO A 37 7.57 9.47 -12.47
C PRO A 37 7.28 8.00 -12.15
N CYS A 38 6.03 7.59 -12.31
CA CYS A 38 5.57 6.23 -12.05
C CYS A 38 4.70 5.73 -13.19
N PRO A 39 5.05 4.60 -13.84
CA PRO A 39 4.17 4.01 -14.87
C PRO A 39 2.85 3.50 -14.30
N PHE A 40 2.72 3.49 -12.97
CA PHE A 40 1.54 3.07 -12.24
C PHE A 40 0.81 4.23 -11.58
N ALA A 41 1.12 5.47 -11.96
CA ALA A 41 0.49 6.65 -11.39
C ALA A 41 -1.04 6.59 -11.53
N SER A 42 -1.74 6.97 -10.48
CA SER A 42 -3.21 7.06 -10.47
C SER A 42 -3.69 8.38 -11.05
N GLY A 43 -2.82 9.40 -11.11
CA GLY A 43 -3.14 10.78 -11.45
C GLY A 43 -3.56 11.63 -10.24
N HIS A 44 -3.80 11.03 -9.09
CA HIS A 44 -4.24 11.71 -7.86
C HIS A 44 -3.13 11.84 -6.80
N GLU A 45 -1.88 11.45 -7.13
CA GLU A 45 -0.76 11.48 -6.19
C GLU A 45 -0.48 12.89 -5.67
N ARG A 46 -0.59 13.91 -6.54
CA ARG A 46 -0.36 15.30 -6.15
C ARG A 46 -1.45 15.82 -5.19
N GLU A 47 -2.70 15.45 -5.43
CA GLU A 47 -3.82 15.77 -4.55
C GLU A 47 -3.64 15.10 -3.17
N ALA A 48 -3.34 13.81 -3.14
CA ALA A 48 -3.06 13.09 -1.91
C ALA A 48 -1.84 13.66 -1.17
N ALA A 49 -0.78 14.06 -1.89
CA ALA A 49 0.42 14.65 -1.31
C ALA A 49 0.17 16.03 -0.69
N SER A 50 -0.74 16.84 -1.27
CA SER A 50 -1.09 18.15 -0.73
C SER A 50 -1.72 18.09 0.66
N LEU A 51 -2.34 16.95 1.01
CA LEU A 51 -2.92 16.71 2.34
C LEU A 51 -1.86 16.45 3.42
N LEU A 52 -0.60 16.18 3.05
CA LEU A 52 0.47 15.89 4.01
C LEU A 52 1.07 17.14 4.67
N GLY A 53 0.71 18.34 4.18
CA GLY A 53 1.17 19.61 4.74
C GLY A 53 2.70 19.77 4.66
N VAL A 54 3.35 19.27 3.61
CA VAL A 54 4.79 19.47 3.36
C VAL A 54 5.08 20.89 2.89
N ASP A 55 6.29 21.39 3.15
CA ASP A 55 6.66 22.77 2.84
C ASP A 55 6.87 23.00 1.33
N LYS A 56 7.30 21.95 0.61
CA LYS A 56 7.50 21.99 -0.84
C LYS A 56 7.01 20.68 -1.46
N LEU A 57 6.27 20.78 -2.57
CA LEU A 57 5.77 19.62 -3.32
C LEU A 57 6.17 19.75 -4.80
N GLU A 58 7.00 18.82 -5.27
CA GLU A 58 7.52 18.75 -6.63
C GLU A 58 7.03 17.49 -7.38
N GLY A 59 6.84 17.61 -8.71
CA GLY A 59 6.40 16.49 -9.56
C GLY A 59 4.89 16.21 -9.55
N PRO A 60 4.44 15.13 -10.21
CA PRO A 60 5.22 14.27 -11.08
C PRO A 60 5.47 14.92 -12.44
N SER A 61 6.62 15.48 -12.65
CA SER A 61 7.08 15.96 -13.95
C SER A 61 8.25 15.10 -14.41
N GLY A 62 8.37 14.93 -15.71
CA GLY A 62 9.47 14.17 -16.32
C GLY A 62 10.39 15.10 -17.14
N GLY A 63 11.45 14.52 -17.67
CA GLY A 63 12.33 15.19 -18.60
C GLY A 63 13.43 16.04 -17.96
N PRO A 64 14.12 16.88 -18.79
CA PRO A 64 15.31 17.64 -18.36
C PRO A 64 15.05 18.62 -17.22
N GLY A 65 13.83 19.18 -17.13
CA GLY A 65 13.44 20.11 -16.06
C GLY A 65 13.48 19.50 -14.68
N LEU A 66 13.02 18.25 -14.53
CA LEU A 66 13.08 17.51 -13.26
C LEU A 66 14.54 17.30 -12.82
N TRP A 67 15.42 16.90 -13.73
CA TRP A 67 16.84 16.69 -13.45
C TRP A 67 17.55 17.96 -12.99
N ARG A 68 17.18 19.12 -13.58
CA ARG A 68 17.73 20.43 -13.19
C ARG A 68 17.22 20.81 -11.80
N ALA A 69 15.91 20.72 -11.56
CA ALA A 69 15.32 21.02 -10.25
C ALA A 69 15.93 20.15 -9.13
N MET A 70 16.17 18.86 -9.40
CA MET A 70 16.84 17.97 -8.45
C MET A 70 18.33 18.32 -8.22
N ALA A 71 19.00 18.91 -9.20
CA ALA A 71 20.38 19.37 -9.04
C ALA A 71 20.47 20.63 -8.18
N ASP A 72 19.44 21.46 -8.23
CA ASP A 72 19.37 22.74 -7.54
C ASP A 72 18.72 22.60 -6.14
N GLU A 73 18.24 21.39 -5.77
CA GLU A 73 17.61 21.14 -4.48
C GLU A 73 18.62 21.30 -3.33
N ARG A 74 18.22 22.09 -2.35
CA ARG A 74 19.01 22.31 -1.14
C ARG A 74 18.40 21.55 0.01
N THR A 75 19.08 20.49 0.43
CA THR A 75 18.63 19.59 1.49
C THR A 75 19.79 19.13 2.35
N ASP A 76 19.50 18.87 3.60
CA ASP A 76 20.52 18.40 4.57
C ASP A 76 20.45 16.85 4.71
N CYS A 77 19.35 16.22 4.25
CA CYS A 77 19.21 14.77 4.19
C CYS A 77 18.19 14.38 3.11
N VAL A 78 18.43 13.26 2.45
CA VAL A 78 17.54 12.66 1.45
C VAL A 78 17.01 11.33 1.97
N ILE A 79 15.69 11.14 1.95
CA ILE A 79 15.03 9.87 2.34
C ILE A 79 14.23 9.35 1.15
N GLN A 80 14.66 8.23 0.59
CA GLN A 80 13.98 7.56 -0.52
C GLN A 80 12.99 6.52 0.02
N LEU A 81 11.70 6.74 -0.20
CA LEU A 81 10.59 5.91 0.26
C LEU A 81 9.88 5.16 -0.89
N GLY A 82 10.37 5.28 -2.09
CA GLY A 82 9.83 4.62 -3.28
C GLY A 82 10.58 5.04 -4.55
N GLY A 83 10.23 4.45 -5.68
CA GLY A 83 10.81 4.78 -6.97
C GLY A 83 12.25 4.31 -7.18
N ASP A 84 12.86 4.78 -8.28
CA ASP A 84 14.22 4.44 -8.63
C ASP A 84 15.23 5.24 -7.79
N MET A 85 16.25 4.54 -7.26
CA MET A 85 17.31 5.13 -6.43
C MET A 85 18.14 6.20 -7.15
N LEU A 86 18.11 6.21 -8.48
CA LEU A 86 18.82 7.21 -9.30
C LEU A 86 18.42 8.65 -8.93
N PHE A 87 17.14 8.87 -8.62
CA PHE A 87 16.61 10.19 -8.27
C PHE A 87 17.14 10.69 -6.92
N GLY A 88 17.01 9.86 -5.86
CA GLY A 88 17.55 10.22 -4.53
C GLY A 88 19.07 10.36 -4.53
N ALA A 89 19.78 9.50 -5.26
CA ALA A 89 21.22 9.60 -5.43
C ALA A 89 21.63 10.89 -6.17
N ARG A 90 20.81 11.38 -7.10
CA ARG A 90 21.04 12.66 -7.80
C ARG A 90 20.98 13.84 -6.83
N ILE A 91 19.90 13.95 -6.05
CA ILE A 91 19.73 15.02 -5.05
C ILE A 91 20.85 14.93 -4.00
N ALA A 92 21.06 13.76 -3.41
CA ALA A 92 22.07 13.55 -2.34
C ALA A 92 23.48 13.95 -2.82
N ARG A 93 23.85 13.59 -4.04
CA ARG A 93 25.16 13.98 -4.62
C ARG A 93 25.28 15.48 -4.83
N SER A 94 24.24 16.14 -5.39
CA SER A 94 24.27 17.59 -5.65
C SER A 94 24.30 18.39 -4.34
N ALA A 95 23.52 17.99 -3.35
CA ALA A 95 23.46 18.64 -2.05
C ALA A 95 24.59 18.21 -1.09
N ARG A 96 25.40 17.20 -1.46
CA ARG A 96 26.39 16.54 -0.56
C ARG A 96 25.74 16.03 0.73
N ALA A 97 24.48 15.60 0.65
CA ALA A 97 23.67 15.14 1.77
C ALA A 97 23.67 13.60 1.89
N PRO A 98 23.50 13.04 3.07
CA PRO A 98 23.31 11.61 3.28
C PRO A 98 22.03 11.13 2.59
N LEU A 99 22.08 9.89 2.07
CA LEU A 99 20.96 9.20 1.45
C LEU A 99 20.52 8.04 2.35
N LEU A 100 19.28 8.11 2.81
CA LEU A 100 18.58 7.04 3.51
C LEU A 100 17.58 6.39 2.55
N CYS A 101 17.41 5.08 2.64
CA CYS A 101 16.42 4.36 1.83
C CYS A 101 15.63 3.39 2.70
N TYR A 102 14.29 3.46 2.63
CA TYR A 102 13.41 2.43 3.18
C TYR A 102 12.86 1.58 2.05
N THR A 103 12.87 0.25 2.21
CA THR A 103 12.45 -0.68 1.17
C THR A 103 11.98 -2.02 1.74
N TYR A 104 11.04 -2.68 1.04
CA TYR A 104 10.62 -4.06 1.37
C TYR A 104 11.49 -5.14 0.72
N GLY A 105 12.51 -4.79 -0.02
CA GLY A 105 13.36 -5.80 -0.64
C GLY A 105 14.57 -5.21 -1.39
N PRO A 106 15.45 -6.08 -1.89
CA PRO A 106 16.59 -5.66 -2.66
C PRO A 106 16.19 -4.89 -3.92
N LYS A 107 16.88 -3.79 -4.20
CA LYS A 107 16.73 -3.02 -5.43
C LYS A 107 18.08 -2.51 -5.94
N LYS A 108 18.10 -2.08 -7.20
CA LYS A 108 19.30 -1.50 -7.80
C LYS A 108 19.58 -0.11 -7.21
N GLY A 109 20.84 0.27 -7.15
CA GLY A 109 21.26 1.63 -6.76
C GLY A 109 21.34 1.88 -5.25
N LEU A 110 21.29 0.85 -4.41
CA LEU A 110 21.43 1.00 -2.95
C LEU A 110 22.85 1.35 -2.46
N LYS A 111 23.86 1.25 -3.34
CA LYS A 111 25.25 1.56 -2.98
C LYS A 111 25.38 3.03 -2.52
N GLY A 112 25.94 3.22 -1.33
CA GLY A 112 26.12 4.54 -0.72
C GLY A 112 24.88 5.06 0.03
N ALA A 113 23.76 4.33 0.04
CA ALA A 113 22.61 4.63 0.87
C ALA A 113 22.65 3.85 2.19
N ARG A 114 22.18 4.46 3.28
CA ARG A 114 21.85 3.74 4.52
C ARG A 114 20.49 3.11 4.35
N VAL A 115 20.40 1.77 4.40
CA VAL A 115 19.19 1.03 4.03
C VAL A 115 18.44 0.55 5.27
N PHE A 116 17.13 0.77 5.24
CA PHE A 116 16.19 0.37 6.28
C PHE A 116 15.07 -0.48 5.70
N THR A 117 14.56 -1.42 6.49
CA THR A 117 13.51 -2.35 6.09
C THR A 117 12.49 -2.52 7.21
N ALA A 118 11.32 -3.07 6.88
CA ALA A 118 10.29 -3.35 7.87
C ALA A 118 10.67 -4.52 8.79
N PHE A 119 11.09 -5.64 8.21
CA PHE A 119 11.23 -6.90 8.93
C PHE A 119 12.68 -7.42 8.92
N PRO A 120 13.10 -8.19 9.96
CA PRO A 120 14.44 -8.79 10.01
C PRO A 120 14.77 -9.70 8.82
N SER A 121 13.78 -10.42 8.27
CA SER A 121 13.94 -11.25 7.06
C SER A 121 14.41 -10.44 5.86
N GLN A 122 13.85 -9.26 5.67
CA GLN A 122 14.24 -8.34 4.60
C GLN A 122 15.64 -7.76 4.81
N ALA A 123 15.98 -7.42 6.07
CA ALA A 123 17.31 -6.91 6.41
C ALA A 123 18.40 -7.95 6.09
N ARG A 124 18.14 -9.23 6.36
CA ARG A 124 19.07 -10.32 6.00
C ARG A 124 19.31 -10.46 4.49
N ALA A 125 18.32 -10.08 3.68
CA ALA A 125 18.42 -10.14 2.21
C ALA A 125 19.20 -8.96 1.57
N ILE A 126 19.53 -7.91 2.35
CA ILE A 126 20.19 -6.70 1.86
C ILE A 126 21.42 -6.41 2.75
N PRO A 127 22.64 -6.53 2.22
CA PRO A 127 23.85 -6.26 3.00
C PRO A 127 23.83 -4.87 3.64
N GLY A 128 24.09 -4.79 4.94
CA GLY A 128 24.12 -3.55 5.71
C GLY A 128 22.76 -2.91 6.01
N ALA A 129 21.66 -3.54 5.65
CA ALA A 129 20.33 -3.03 5.98
C ALA A 129 19.97 -3.30 7.46
N ARG A 130 19.14 -2.40 8.01
CA ARG A 130 18.62 -2.49 9.37
C ARG A 130 17.09 -2.59 9.36
N ALA A 131 16.54 -3.53 10.11
CA ALA A 131 15.11 -3.59 10.33
C ALA A 131 14.70 -2.55 11.38
N ILE A 132 13.75 -1.70 11.03
CA ILE A 132 13.25 -0.60 11.89
C ILE A 132 11.75 -0.67 12.15
N GLY A 133 11.07 -1.73 11.69
CA GLY A 133 9.62 -1.85 11.73
C GLY A 133 8.92 -1.32 10.48
N ASP A 134 7.61 -1.52 10.43
CA ASP A 134 6.83 -1.21 9.25
C ASP A 134 6.18 0.18 9.34
N LEU A 135 6.48 1.03 8.36
CA LEU A 135 5.88 2.37 8.22
C LEU A 135 4.36 2.30 7.99
N VAL A 136 3.85 1.22 7.37
CA VAL A 136 2.41 1.00 7.20
C VAL A 136 1.71 0.90 8.55
N LYS A 137 2.34 0.26 9.55
CA LYS A 137 1.79 0.23 10.91
C LYS A 137 1.69 1.63 11.52
N ASP A 138 2.71 2.45 11.34
CA ASP A 138 2.68 3.83 11.84
C ASP A 138 1.57 4.64 11.16
N ALA A 139 1.35 4.44 9.85
CA ALA A 139 0.25 5.07 9.13
C ALA A 139 -1.13 4.68 9.70
N LEU A 140 -1.33 3.40 10.03
CA LEU A 140 -2.56 2.91 10.66
C LEU A 140 -2.77 3.44 12.09
N LEU A 141 -1.68 3.63 12.84
CA LEU A 141 -1.74 4.26 14.17
C LEU A 141 -2.12 5.74 14.08
N LEU A 142 -1.64 6.44 13.04
CA LEU A 142 -2.07 7.82 12.76
C LEU A 142 -3.56 7.89 12.42
N ASP A 143 -4.07 6.96 11.61
CA ASP A 143 -5.50 6.87 11.31
C ASP A 143 -6.33 6.70 12.60
N ALA A 144 -5.90 5.79 13.47
CA ALA A 144 -6.58 5.53 14.72
C ALA A 144 -6.56 6.73 15.69
N ALA A 145 -5.47 7.52 15.66
CA ALA A 145 -5.36 8.73 16.48
C ALA A 145 -6.23 9.89 15.97
N GLN A 146 -6.60 9.88 14.69
CA GLN A 146 -7.48 10.86 14.04
C GLN A 146 -8.98 10.49 14.14
N SER A 147 -9.38 9.63 15.08
CA SER A 147 -10.78 9.24 15.30
C SER A 147 -11.69 10.48 15.44
N PRO A 148 -12.96 10.42 14.94
CA PRO A 148 -13.90 11.56 14.92
C PRO A 148 -14.14 12.22 16.28
N GLU A 149 -13.87 11.52 17.38
CA GLU A 149 -13.97 12.08 18.74
C GLU A 149 -12.96 13.22 19.00
N ARG A 150 -11.96 13.42 18.13
CA ARG A 150 -10.93 14.44 18.27
C ARG A 150 -10.91 15.49 17.14
N GLY A 151 -12.01 15.67 16.41
CA GLY A 151 -12.17 16.80 15.49
C GLY A 151 -11.48 16.65 14.14
N CYS A 152 -11.35 15.43 13.61
CA CYS A 152 -11.03 15.25 12.20
C CYS A 152 -12.15 15.84 11.33
N PRO A 153 -11.85 16.69 10.32
CA PRO A 153 -12.88 17.17 9.41
C PRO A 153 -13.57 15.94 8.78
N THR A 154 -14.85 15.81 9.06
CA THR A 154 -15.72 14.80 8.48
C THR A 154 -15.66 14.96 6.96
N LEU A 155 -15.08 13.97 6.28
CA LEU A 155 -15.29 13.83 4.85
C LEU A 155 -16.81 13.71 4.65
N PRO A 156 -17.43 14.57 3.83
CA PRO A 156 -18.86 14.48 3.59
C PRO A 156 -19.17 13.13 2.97
N HIS A 157 -20.16 12.44 3.52
CA HIS A 157 -20.69 11.13 3.13
C HIS A 157 -19.84 9.90 3.46
N GLY A 158 -20.26 9.25 4.52
CA GLY A 158 -19.85 7.94 4.95
C GLY A 158 -19.58 7.92 6.45
N THR A 159 -20.52 7.44 7.20
CA THR A 159 -20.37 7.12 8.61
C THR A 159 -19.22 6.14 8.74
N ALA A 160 -18.05 6.66 9.12
CA ALA A 160 -16.91 5.86 9.44
C ALA A 160 -17.27 4.86 10.54
N GLY A 161 -17.15 3.58 10.25
CA GLY A 161 -16.98 2.50 11.22
C GLY A 161 -18.05 2.23 12.29
N ARG A 162 -18.82 3.24 12.73
CA ARG A 162 -19.74 3.10 13.86
C ARG A 162 -21.08 2.47 13.56
N ASP A 163 -21.44 2.37 12.29
CA ASP A 163 -22.73 1.81 11.87
C ASP A 163 -22.61 0.43 11.19
N TRP A 164 -21.55 -0.28 11.50
CA TRP A 164 -21.45 -1.69 11.20
C TRP A 164 -22.14 -2.47 12.32
N SER A 165 -23.46 -2.54 12.24
CA SER A 165 -24.26 -3.37 13.14
C SER A 165 -23.63 -4.78 13.19
N ARG A 166 -23.55 -5.37 14.37
CA ARG A 166 -23.14 -6.77 14.46
C ARG A 166 -24.20 -7.61 13.77
N PRO A 167 -23.92 -8.21 12.59
CA PRO A 167 -24.88 -9.12 11.99
C PRO A 167 -25.00 -10.34 12.89
N GLY A 168 -26.19 -10.90 12.96
CA GLY A 168 -26.41 -12.17 13.64
C GLY A 168 -25.72 -13.31 12.88
N GLY A 169 -24.41 -13.50 13.02
CA GLY A 169 -23.70 -14.71 12.64
C GLY A 169 -23.01 -14.76 11.26
N GLY A 170 -23.21 -13.79 10.38
CA GLY A 170 -22.66 -13.86 8.99
C GLY A 170 -21.29 -13.22 8.77
N GLY A 171 -20.78 -12.43 9.72
CA GLY A 171 -19.49 -11.75 9.62
C GLY A 171 -19.48 -10.46 8.80
N ARG A 172 -18.54 -9.56 9.13
CA ARG A 172 -18.28 -8.28 8.46
C ARG A 172 -17.13 -8.45 7.49
N VAL A 173 -17.43 -8.37 6.20
CA VAL A 173 -16.47 -8.63 5.12
C VAL A 173 -16.07 -7.34 4.45
N LEU A 174 -14.77 -7.10 4.32
CA LEU A 174 -14.21 -5.94 3.66
C LEU A 174 -13.60 -6.31 2.32
N PHE A 175 -14.07 -5.68 1.23
CA PHE A 175 -13.45 -5.80 -0.08
C PHE A 175 -12.46 -4.66 -0.31
N LEU A 176 -11.27 -4.98 -0.80
CA LEU A 176 -10.23 -4.02 -1.15
C LEU A 176 -9.89 -4.13 -2.64
N PRO A 177 -10.47 -3.26 -3.48
CA PRO A 177 -10.35 -3.36 -4.94
C PRO A 177 -9.01 -2.90 -5.50
N GLY A 178 -8.09 -2.46 -4.63
CA GLY A 178 -6.79 -1.92 -5.01
C GLY A 178 -6.78 -0.39 -5.17
N SER A 179 -5.57 0.18 -5.22
CA SER A 179 -5.37 1.64 -5.23
C SER A 179 -5.41 2.28 -6.63
N ARG A 180 -5.36 1.47 -7.72
CA ARG A 180 -5.18 1.97 -9.09
C ARG A 180 -6.48 1.97 -9.87
N PRO A 181 -6.89 3.09 -10.53
CA PRO A 181 -8.16 3.17 -11.25
C PRO A 181 -8.38 2.07 -12.30
N PRO A 182 -7.40 1.69 -13.16
CA PRO A 182 -7.62 0.62 -14.12
C PRO A 182 -7.90 -0.74 -13.47
N ILE A 183 -7.24 -1.04 -12.35
CA ILE A 183 -7.45 -2.28 -11.59
C ILE A 183 -8.84 -2.26 -10.95
N ARG A 184 -9.23 -1.15 -10.32
CA ARG A 184 -10.56 -1.01 -9.73
C ARG A 184 -11.68 -1.18 -10.74
N ARG A 185 -11.59 -0.54 -11.93
CA ARG A 185 -12.58 -0.71 -13.00
C ARG A 185 -12.73 -2.15 -13.45
N ALA A 186 -11.64 -2.88 -13.58
CA ALA A 186 -11.69 -4.30 -13.93
C ALA A 186 -12.21 -5.17 -12.78
N ALA A 187 -11.93 -4.78 -11.54
CA ALA A 187 -12.38 -5.51 -10.35
C ALA A 187 -13.87 -5.34 -10.07
N LEU A 188 -14.49 -4.22 -10.46
CA LEU A 188 -15.88 -3.91 -10.16
C LEU A 188 -16.85 -5.04 -10.53
N PRO A 189 -16.96 -5.50 -11.81
CA PRO A 189 -17.91 -6.54 -12.17
C PRO A 189 -17.58 -7.88 -11.50
N TRP A 190 -16.30 -8.19 -11.33
CA TRP A 190 -15.87 -9.42 -10.70
C TRP A 190 -16.19 -9.44 -9.18
N LEU A 191 -15.96 -8.33 -8.47
CA LEU A 191 -16.30 -8.21 -7.05
C LEU A 191 -17.81 -8.14 -6.82
N ALA A 192 -18.57 -7.55 -7.73
CA ALA A 192 -20.04 -7.58 -7.68
C ALA A 192 -20.56 -9.02 -7.78
N ALA A 193 -20.03 -9.81 -8.72
CA ALA A 193 -20.37 -11.23 -8.84
C ALA A 193 -19.94 -12.05 -7.60
N ALA A 194 -18.73 -11.82 -7.08
CA ALA A 194 -18.26 -12.48 -5.86
C ALA A 194 -19.13 -12.16 -4.64
N ARG A 195 -19.58 -10.89 -4.49
CA ARG A 195 -20.51 -10.51 -3.45
C ARG A 195 -21.86 -11.20 -3.60
N ALA A 196 -22.42 -11.25 -4.81
CA ALA A 196 -23.69 -11.91 -5.08
C ALA A 196 -23.60 -13.42 -4.74
N ALA A 197 -22.52 -14.08 -5.14
CA ALA A 197 -22.26 -15.49 -4.85
C ALA A 197 -22.04 -15.75 -3.34
N LEU A 198 -21.37 -14.83 -2.63
CA LEU A 198 -21.20 -14.92 -1.16
C LEU A 198 -22.54 -14.76 -0.44
N ARG A 199 -23.34 -13.77 -0.85
CA ARG A 199 -24.66 -13.53 -0.24
C ARG A 199 -25.61 -14.68 -0.44
N ALA A 200 -25.51 -15.43 -1.54
CA ALA A 200 -26.31 -16.64 -1.75
C ALA A 200 -25.95 -17.76 -0.77
N ARG A 201 -24.72 -17.80 -0.26
CA ARG A 201 -24.21 -18.80 0.70
C ARG A 201 -24.36 -18.35 2.16
N LEU A 202 -24.08 -17.08 2.41
CA LEU A 202 -24.16 -16.42 3.71
C LEU A 202 -24.98 -15.14 3.59
N PRO A 203 -26.33 -15.23 3.66
CA PRO A 203 -27.23 -14.08 3.50
C PRO A 203 -26.97 -12.95 4.52
N GLU A 204 -26.51 -13.31 5.72
CA GLU A 204 -26.25 -12.41 6.84
C GLU A 204 -24.86 -11.72 6.74
N ALA A 205 -24.00 -12.12 5.79
CA ALA A 205 -22.69 -11.47 5.62
C ALA A 205 -22.86 -10.03 5.13
N GLU A 206 -22.32 -9.09 5.89
CA GLU A 206 -22.29 -7.68 5.49
C GLU A 206 -21.00 -7.38 4.73
N VAL A 207 -21.12 -7.03 3.45
CA VAL A 207 -19.97 -6.68 2.60
C VAL A 207 -19.92 -5.18 2.40
N ARG A 208 -18.74 -4.58 2.66
CA ARG A 208 -18.41 -3.20 2.29
C ARG A 208 -17.12 -3.17 1.47
N THR A 209 -16.95 -2.13 0.66
CA THR A 209 -15.75 -1.95 -0.17
C THR A 209 -14.98 -0.71 0.29
N LEU A 210 -13.73 -0.90 0.73
CA LEU A 210 -12.90 0.18 1.25
C LEU A 210 -12.13 0.88 0.14
N PHE A 211 -12.25 2.19 0.10
CA PHE A 211 -11.53 3.09 -0.79
C PHE A 211 -10.64 4.06 -0.01
N PRO A 212 -9.46 4.40 -0.55
CA PRO A 212 -8.63 5.44 0.03
C PRO A 212 -9.33 6.81 -0.03
N PRO A 213 -8.96 7.76 0.85
CA PRO A 213 -9.66 9.04 1.01
C PRO A 213 -9.74 9.92 -0.24
N PHE A 214 -8.87 9.72 -1.22
CA PHE A 214 -8.74 10.53 -2.43
C PHE A 214 -9.48 9.99 -3.66
N VAL A 215 -10.31 8.94 -3.52
CA VAL A 215 -11.11 8.42 -4.65
C VAL A 215 -12.28 9.35 -4.94
N PRO A 216 -12.50 9.70 -6.23
CA PRO A 216 -13.58 10.60 -6.62
C PRO A 216 -14.97 10.08 -6.27
N GLU A 217 -15.89 10.99 -5.93
CA GLU A 217 -17.28 10.66 -5.57
C GLU A 217 -18.04 9.95 -6.71
N ALA A 218 -17.74 10.31 -7.95
CA ALA A 218 -18.36 9.67 -9.11
C ALA A 218 -18.03 8.17 -9.20
N GLU A 219 -16.78 7.80 -8.86
CA GLU A 219 -16.37 6.39 -8.80
C GLU A 219 -17.08 5.66 -7.66
N LEU A 220 -17.23 6.29 -6.48
CA LEU A 220 -17.95 5.67 -5.36
C LEU A 220 -19.40 5.38 -5.71
N ARG A 221 -20.08 6.28 -6.41
CA ARG A 221 -21.46 6.06 -6.87
C ARG A 221 -21.57 4.86 -7.80
N GLU A 222 -20.64 4.71 -8.75
CA GLU A 222 -20.59 3.55 -9.65
C GLU A 222 -20.51 2.23 -8.87
N TRP A 223 -19.72 2.20 -7.78
CA TRP A 223 -19.59 1.03 -6.91
C TRP A 223 -20.83 0.80 -6.04
N ASP A 224 -21.49 1.86 -5.60
CA ASP A 224 -22.76 1.76 -4.85
C ASP A 224 -23.92 1.26 -5.72
N ASP A 225 -24.01 1.75 -6.96
CA ASP A 225 -24.97 1.27 -7.95
C ASP A 225 -24.78 -0.22 -8.27
N ALA A 226 -23.53 -0.72 -8.22
CA ALA A 226 -23.22 -2.15 -8.31
C ALA A 226 -23.50 -2.92 -7.00
N GLY A 227 -24.02 -2.27 -5.98
CA GLY A 227 -24.39 -2.83 -4.70
C GLY A 227 -23.22 -3.12 -3.76
N LEU A 228 -22.02 -2.59 -4.02
CA LEU A 228 -20.79 -2.92 -3.27
C LEU A 228 -20.55 -2.05 -2.03
N ARG A 229 -21.48 -1.17 -1.68
CA ARG A 229 -21.47 -0.34 -0.46
C ARG A 229 -20.10 0.29 -0.18
N PRO A 230 -19.64 1.24 -1.01
CA PRO A 230 -18.32 1.84 -0.88
C PRO A 230 -18.19 2.65 0.42
N VAL A 231 -17.04 2.53 1.07
CA VAL A 231 -16.64 3.34 2.22
C VAL A 231 -15.33 4.03 1.87
N ARG A 232 -15.33 5.35 1.88
CA ARG A 232 -14.12 6.17 1.67
C ARG A 232 -13.61 6.63 3.02
N ALA A 233 -12.54 6.00 3.52
CA ALA A 233 -11.99 6.30 4.83
C ALA A 233 -10.51 5.89 4.91
N PRO A 234 -9.77 6.42 5.90
CA PRO A 234 -8.48 5.88 6.30
C PRO A 234 -8.60 4.41 6.71
N ALA A 235 -7.67 3.59 6.23
CA ALA A 235 -7.72 2.14 6.42
C ALA A 235 -7.77 1.73 7.90
N GLY A 236 -6.97 2.37 8.75
CA GLY A 236 -6.88 2.07 10.17
C GLY A 236 -8.16 2.31 10.97
N LEU A 237 -9.14 3.06 10.42
CA LEU A 237 -10.42 3.28 11.06
C LEU A 237 -11.45 2.18 10.76
N VAL A 238 -11.34 1.55 9.60
CA VAL A 238 -12.35 0.62 9.08
C VAL A 238 -11.91 -0.83 9.20
N MET A 239 -10.64 -1.13 8.92
CA MET A 239 -10.16 -2.52 8.86
C MET A 239 -10.28 -3.25 10.19
N ARG A 240 -10.07 -2.57 11.32
CA ARG A 240 -10.14 -3.20 12.65
C ARG A 240 -11.50 -3.78 13.00
N ASP A 241 -12.56 -3.27 12.38
CA ASP A 241 -13.93 -3.70 12.61
C ASP A 241 -14.34 -4.86 11.70
N ALA A 242 -13.51 -5.22 10.70
CA ALA A 242 -13.76 -6.33 9.80
C ALA A 242 -13.42 -7.68 10.46
N ASP A 243 -14.25 -8.67 10.19
CA ASP A 243 -14.02 -10.05 10.61
C ASP A 243 -13.18 -10.81 9.58
N PHE A 244 -13.32 -10.42 8.29
CA PHE A 244 -12.62 -11.00 7.16
C PHE A 244 -12.43 -9.98 6.03
N ALA A 245 -11.43 -10.19 5.16
CA ALA A 245 -11.24 -9.34 4.00
C ALA A 245 -10.94 -10.12 2.71
N LEU A 246 -11.43 -9.60 1.59
CA LEU A 246 -11.05 -9.99 0.23
C LEU A 246 -10.16 -8.91 -0.36
N THR A 247 -8.95 -9.25 -0.77
CA THR A 247 -7.98 -8.27 -1.25
C THR A 247 -7.18 -8.80 -2.44
N GLN A 248 -6.46 -7.90 -3.10
CA GLN A 248 -5.49 -8.23 -4.15
C GLN A 248 -4.06 -8.16 -3.59
N PRO A 249 -3.06 -8.75 -4.27
CA PRO A 249 -1.66 -8.59 -3.89
C PRO A 249 -1.24 -7.12 -3.88
N GLY A 250 -0.75 -6.63 -2.76
CA GLY A 250 -0.34 -5.23 -2.59
C GLY A 250 -0.05 -4.85 -1.14
N THR A 251 0.17 -3.55 -0.92
CA THR A 251 0.45 -2.99 0.42
C THR A 251 -0.73 -3.16 1.39
N ASN A 252 -1.97 -3.26 0.89
CA ASN A 252 -3.15 -3.53 1.71
C ASN A 252 -3.03 -4.84 2.51
N ASN A 253 -2.23 -5.81 2.02
CA ASN A 253 -1.98 -7.05 2.78
C ASN A 253 -1.26 -6.76 4.10
N PHE A 254 -0.36 -5.77 4.14
CA PHE A 254 0.28 -5.35 5.39
C PHE A 254 -0.69 -4.58 6.29
N GLU A 255 -1.54 -3.74 5.72
CA GLU A 255 -2.58 -3.04 6.48
C GLU A 255 -3.49 -4.04 7.19
N LEU A 256 -3.97 -5.06 6.46
CA LEU A 256 -4.78 -6.15 7.03
C LEU A 256 -4.01 -6.95 8.08
N MET A 257 -2.75 -7.30 7.82
CA MET A 257 -1.88 -7.99 8.79
C MET A 257 -1.76 -7.18 10.10
N HIS A 258 -1.46 -5.88 9.99
CA HIS A 258 -1.30 -5.02 11.16
C HIS A 258 -2.60 -4.77 11.93
N CYS A 259 -3.74 -4.88 11.27
CA CYS A 259 -5.06 -4.82 11.89
C CYS A 259 -5.54 -6.17 12.42
N GLY A 260 -4.82 -7.27 12.14
CA GLY A 260 -5.21 -8.62 12.52
C GLY A 260 -6.46 -9.11 11.79
N VAL A 261 -6.64 -8.75 10.52
CA VAL A 261 -7.81 -9.13 9.72
C VAL A 261 -7.47 -10.33 8.85
N PRO A 262 -8.03 -11.53 9.14
CA PRO A 262 -7.91 -12.69 8.28
C PRO A 262 -8.37 -12.37 6.86
N SER A 263 -7.66 -12.86 5.84
CA SER A 263 -7.89 -12.36 4.49
C SER A 263 -7.64 -13.42 3.44
N LEU A 264 -8.48 -13.38 2.39
CA LEU A 264 -8.25 -14.09 1.15
C LEU A 264 -7.62 -13.14 0.11
N VAL A 265 -6.41 -13.44 -0.32
CA VAL A 265 -5.71 -12.68 -1.36
C VAL A 265 -5.97 -13.31 -2.72
N VAL A 266 -6.59 -12.58 -3.63
CA VAL A 266 -6.98 -13.10 -4.94
C VAL A 266 -6.24 -12.40 -6.07
N ALA A 267 -5.75 -13.18 -7.04
CA ALA A 267 -5.15 -12.69 -8.27
C ALA A 267 -5.71 -13.45 -9.49
N PRO A 268 -6.94 -13.15 -9.93
CA PRO A 268 -7.50 -13.73 -11.15
C PRO A 268 -6.61 -13.43 -12.37
N GLU A 269 -6.52 -14.38 -13.30
CA GLU A 269 -5.68 -14.21 -14.49
C GLU A 269 -6.08 -12.98 -15.32
N SER A 270 -7.36 -12.61 -15.31
CA SER A 270 -7.87 -11.40 -15.96
C SER A 270 -7.28 -10.10 -15.41
N PHE A 271 -6.86 -10.07 -14.13
CA PHE A 271 -6.23 -8.90 -13.53
C PHE A 271 -4.73 -8.81 -13.84
N LEU A 272 -4.09 -9.93 -14.17
CA LEU A 272 -2.67 -9.97 -14.54
C LEU A 272 -2.40 -9.18 -15.82
N ASP A 273 -3.37 -9.11 -16.73
CA ASP A 273 -3.27 -8.31 -17.96
C ASP A 273 -3.17 -6.80 -17.69
N LEU A 274 -3.54 -6.35 -16.49
CA LEU A 274 -3.55 -4.94 -16.08
C LEU A 274 -2.28 -4.54 -15.32
N ILE A 275 -1.42 -5.51 -14.97
CA ILE A 275 -0.15 -5.22 -14.28
C ILE A 275 0.83 -4.64 -15.31
N PRO A 276 1.22 -3.36 -15.19
CA PRO A 276 2.20 -2.79 -16.12
C PRO A 276 3.57 -3.43 -15.90
N ILE A 277 4.21 -3.79 -17.00
CA ILE A 277 5.59 -4.31 -16.99
C ILE A 277 6.54 -3.12 -17.14
N ALA A 278 7.43 -2.92 -16.17
CA ALA A 278 8.39 -1.82 -16.21
C ALA A 278 9.48 -2.03 -17.28
N GLY A 279 9.95 -0.92 -17.88
CA GLY A 279 11.09 -0.87 -18.80
C GLY A 279 10.71 -1.18 -20.26
N LEU A 280 11.74 -1.44 -21.10
CA LEU A 280 11.59 -1.68 -22.54
C LEU A 280 10.65 -2.83 -22.88
N ARG A 281 10.57 -3.83 -21.99
CA ARG A 281 9.62 -4.96 -22.08
C ARG A 281 8.17 -4.49 -21.90
N GLY A 282 7.92 -3.43 -21.15
CA GLY A 282 6.60 -2.83 -20.98
C GLY A 282 6.12 -2.15 -22.26
N VAL A 283 7.02 -1.53 -23.01
CA VAL A 283 6.71 -0.93 -24.32
C VAL A 283 6.32 -2.01 -25.34
N LEU A 284 7.06 -3.13 -25.37
CA LEU A 284 6.72 -4.30 -26.21
C LEU A 284 5.40 -4.96 -25.78
N ALA A 285 5.13 -5.01 -24.47
CA ALA A 285 3.89 -5.56 -23.92
C ALA A 285 2.68 -4.66 -24.17
N SER A 286 2.86 -3.38 -24.55
CA SER A 286 1.77 -2.48 -24.93
C SER A 286 1.26 -2.69 -26.36
N LEU A 287 1.95 -3.50 -27.18
CA LEU A 287 1.52 -3.83 -28.54
C LEU A 287 0.28 -4.74 -28.54
N PRO A 288 -0.77 -4.41 -29.32
CA PRO A 288 -2.09 -5.04 -29.19
C PRO A 288 -2.13 -6.55 -29.54
N LEU A 289 -1.25 -7.06 -30.40
CA LEU A 289 -1.25 -8.46 -30.86
C LEU A 289 -0.31 -9.39 -30.06
N VAL A 290 0.75 -8.86 -29.46
CA VAL A 290 1.77 -9.63 -28.73
C VAL A 290 1.69 -9.42 -27.22
N GLY A 291 1.05 -8.33 -26.80
CA GLY A 291 1.09 -7.83 -25.43
C GLY A 291 0.44 -8.76 -24.39
N ARG A 292 -0.69 -9.41 -24.72
CA ARG A 292 -1.40 -10.27 -23.74
C ARG A 292 -0.58 -11.54 -23.41
N GLY A 293 -0.07 -12.22 -24.42
CA GLY A 293 0.77 -13.42 -24.21
C GLY A 293 2.05 -13.09 -23.42
N LEU A 294 2.70 -11.97 -23.74
CA LEU A 294 3.92 -11.52 -23.07
C LEU A 294 3.64 -11.13 -21.60
N ARG A 295 2.51 -10.47 -21.31
CA ARG A 295 2.10 -10.13 -19.93
C ARG A 295 1.82 -11.37 -19.11
N ARG A 296 1.06 -12.34 -19.64
CA ARG A 296 0.77 -13.60 -18.97
C ARG A 296 2.05 -14.40 -18.72
N ALA A 297 2.96 -14.48 -19.69
CA ALA A 297 4.26 -15.14 -19.53
C ALA A 297 5.11 -14.44 -18.46
N ALA A 298 5.13 -13.10 -18.45
CA ALA A 298 5.84 -12.32 -17.42
C ALA A 298 5.22 -12.51 -16.02
N ALA A 299 3.90 -12.50 -15.92
CA ALA A 299 3.19 -12.74 -14.67
C ALA A 299 3.44 -14.16 -14.14
N ARG A 300 3.36 -15.19 -15.00
CA ARG A 300 3.71 -16.58 -14.64
C ARG A 300 5.17 -16.68 -14.18
N ARG A 301 6.10 -16.00 -14.87
CA ARG A 301 7.51 -15.98 -14.47
C ARG A 301 7.72 -15.30 -13.10
N ILE A 302 6.96 -14.25 -12.80
CA ILE A 302 6.97 -13.58 -11.49
C ILE A 302 6.39 -14.52 -10.42
N LEU A 303 5.26 -15.17 -10.68
CA LEU A 303 4.65 -16.15 -9.78
C LEU A 303 5.58 -17.33 -9.50
N ASN A 304 6.22 -17.87 -10.53
CA ASN A 304 7.21 -18.94 -10.39
C ASN A 304 8.42 -18.50 -9.56
N ARG A 305 8.89 -17.26 -9.74
CA ARG A 305 9.98 -16.71 -8.94
C ARG A 305 9.61 -16.55 -7.46
N TRP A 306 8.34 -16.44 -7.17
CA TRP A 306 7.80 -16.31 -5.81
C TRP A 306 7.24 -17.64 -5.26
N ASN A 307 7.56 -18.76 -5.89
CA ASN A 307 7.05 -20.09 -5.52
C ASN A 307 5.51 -20.14 -5.40
N GLY A 308 4.81 -19.34 -6.22
CA GLY A 308 3.36 -19.23 -6.17
C GLY A 308 2.81 -18.42 -4.99
N VAL A 309 3.64 -17.78 -4.19
CA VAL A 309 3.19 -16.94 -3.05
C VAL A 309 2.94 -15.51 -3.51
N ILE A 310 1.69 -15.04 -3.41
CA ILE A 310 1.26 -13.72 -3.89
C ILE A 310 1.06 -12.69 -2.79
N ALA A 311 0.65 -13.12 -1.59
CA ALA A 311 0.49 -12.23 -0.45
C ALA A 311 1.84 -11.73 0.08
N LEU A 312 1.98 -10.44 0.27
CA LEU A 312 3.25 -9.87 0.74
C LEU A 312 3.64 -10.35 2.15
N PRO A 313 2.74 -10.47 3.14
CA PRO A 313 3.09 -11.05 4.43
C PRO A 313 3.61 -12.49 4.31
N ASN A 314 2.97 -13.36 3.51
CA ASN A 314 3.40 -14.74 3.31
C ASN A 314 4.83 -14.82 2.75
N ARG A 315 5.17 -13.90 1.84
CA ARG A 315 6.52 -13.83 1.21
C ARG A 315 7.61 -13.35 2.16
N LEU A 316 7.26 -12.49 3.11
CA LEU A 316 8.24 -11.83 3.97
C LEU A 316 8.43 -12.52 5.32
N THR A 317 7.49 -13.37 5.70
CA THR A 317 7.54 -14.11 6.97
C THR A 317 7.91 -15.58 6.79
N ASP A 318 8.03 -16.05 5.54
CA ASP A 318 8.19 -17.47 5.18
C ASP A 318 7.08 -18.38 5.77
N ARG A 319 5.91 -17.79 6.05
CA ARG A 319 4.73 -18.46 6.63
C ARG A 319 3.49 -18.10 5.82
N ARG A 320 2.59 -19.07 5.65
CA ARG A 320 1.28 -18.81 5.07
C ARG A 320 0.31 -18.35 6.16
N VAL A 321 0.19 -17.04 6.32
CA VAL A 321 -0.69 -16.38 7.31
C VAL A 321 -1.91 -15.72 6.67
N MET A 322 -1.97 -15.69 5.35
CA MET A 322 -3.11 -15.27 4.54
C MET A 322 -3.38 -16.32 3.49
N ASP A 323 -4.64 -16.64 3.25
CA ASP A 323 -5.05 -17.53 2.18
C ASP A 323 -4.91 -16.87 0.82
N GLU A 324 -4.64 -17.67 -0.21
CA GLU A 324 -4.34 -17.18 -1.55
C GLU A 324 -5.04 -18.00 -2.62
N LEU A 325 -5.69 -17.31 -3.58
CA LEU A 325 -6.20 -17.88 -4.81
C LEU A 325 -5.66 -17.12 -6.02
N TYR A 326 -5.11 -17.81 -7.00
CA TYR A 326 -4.60 -17.16 -8.22
C TYR A 326 -4.76 -18.06 -9.45
N GLY A 327 -4.73 -17.42 -10.63
CA GLY A 327 -4.90 -18.10 -11.91
C GLY A 327 -6.34 -18.00 -12.41
N ASP A 328 -6.89 -19.11 -12.88
CA ASP A 328 -8.29 -19.19 -13.37
C ASP A 328 -9.25 -19.28 -12.19
N VAL A 329 -9.37 -18.17 -11.46
CA VAL A 329 -10.21 -18.06 -10.25
C VAL A 329 -11.50 -17.34 -10.60
N THR A 330 -12.64 -17.99 -10.32
CA THR A 330 -13.96 -17.40 -10.53
C THR A 330 -14.50 -16.69 -9.27
N PRO A 331 -15.47 -15.77 -9.43
CA PRO A 331 -16.18 -15.18 -8.30
C PRO A 331 -16.84 -16.21 -7.40
N GLU A 332 -17.40 -17.29 -7.96
CA GLU A 332 -18.09 -18.36 -7.23
C GLU A 332 -17.13 -19.19 -6.38
N GLN A 333 -15.94 -19.54 -6.92
CA GLN A 333 -14.89 -20.23 -6.17
C GLN A 333 -14.39 -19.37 -5.00
N THR A 334 -14.20 -18.08 -5.25
CA THR A 334 -13.80 -17.12 -4.23
C THR A 334 -14.85 -17.00 -3.13
N ALA A 335 -16.13 -16.90 -3.50
CA ALA A 335 -17.24 -16.85 -2.56
C ALA A 335 -17.37 -18.14 -1.74
N SER A 336 -17.14 -19.31 -2.34
CA SER A 336 -17.14 -20.59 -1.64
C SER A 336 -16.04 -20.61 -0.57
N ARG A 337 -14.81 -20.24 -0.95
CA ARG A 337 -13.69 -20.20 0.01
C ARG A 337 -13.95 -19.20 1.15
N MET A 338 -14.45 -18.00 0.84
CA MET A 338 -14.81 -17.01 1.86
C MET A 338 -15.89 -17.53 2.80
N ALA A 339 -16.88 -18.25 2.29
CA ALA A 339 -17.94 -18.82 3.12
C ALA A 339 -17.41 -19.92 4.05
N GLU A 340 -16.48 -20.74 3.57
CA GLU A 340 -15.77 -21.75 4.39
C GLU A 340 -14.99 -21.07 5.52
N ASP A 341 -14.16 -20.07 5.18
CA ASP A 341 -13.33 -19.34 6.16
C ASP A 341 -14.20 -18.62 7.21
N LEU A 342 -15.28 -17.94 6.78
CA LEU A 342 -16.20 -17.23 7.67
C LEU A 342 -17.00 -18.15 8.59
N SER A 343 -17.16 -19.41 8.21
CA SER A 343 -17.85 -20.42 9.04
C SER A 343 -16.92 -21.06 10.09
N ASP A 344 -15.60 -20.90 9.97
CA ASP A 344 -14.59 -21.37 10.93
C ASP A 344 -14.18 -20.26 11.89
N ALA A 345 -15.01 -20.01 12.91
CA ALA A 345 -14.74 -18.95 13.89
C ALA A 345 -13.44 -19.17 14.67
N GLU A 346 -13.07 -20.43 14.97
CA GLU A 346 -11.80 -20.73 15.63
C GLU A 346 -10.60 -20.50 14.70
N GLY A 347 -10.72 -20.86 13.43
CA GLY A 347 -9.72 -20.58 12.40
C GLY A 347 -9.48 -19.10 12.22
N LEU A 348 -10.55 -18.30 12.16
CA LEU A 348 -10.45 -16.84 12.11
C LEU A 348 -9.76 -16.25 13.35
N ALA A 349 -10.07 -16.75 14.54
CA ALA A 349 -9.44 -16.28 15.77
C ALA A 349 -7.93 -16.59 15.77
N ARG A 350 -7.54 -17.82 15.42
CA ARG A 350 -6.13 -18.22 15.27
C ARG A 350 -5.39 -17.39 14.24
N ALA A 351 -5.99 -17.19 13.04
CA ALA A 351 -5.41 -16.37 11.99
C ALA A 351 -5.20 -14.92 12.45
N ARG A 352 -6.16 -14.34 13.17
CA ARG A 352 -6.05 -13.00 13.76
C ARG A 352 -4.88 -12.91 14.74
N GLU A 353 -4.73 -13.86 15.63
CA GLU A 353 -3.61 -13.89 16.59
C GLU A 353 -2.25 -14.00 15.87
N GLU A 354 -2.14 -14.86 14.87
CA GLU A 354 -0.92 -15.00 14.06
C GLU A 354 -0.55 -13.71 13.34
N LEU A 355 -1.52 -13.03 12.72
CA LEU A 355 -1.31 -11.76 12.03
C LEU A 355 -0.83 -10.67 13.00
N LEU A 356 -1.47 -10.56 14.16
CA LEU A 356 -1.10 -9.59 15.20
C LEU A 356 0.29 -9.87 15.78
N ALA A 357 0.66 -11.14 15.96
CA ALA A 357 2.00 -11.52 16.40
C ALA A 357 3.10 -11.12 15.41
N LEU A 358 2.80 -11.12 14.09
CA LEU A 358 3.72 -10.66 13.05
C LEU A 358 3.76 -9.13 12.93
N SER A 359 2.76 -8.45 13.40
CA SER A 359 2.58 -6.99 13.24
C SER A 359 3.72 -6.17 13.87
N GLY A 360 4.38 -6.70 14.90
CA GLY A 360 5.46 -5.99 15.62
C GLY A 360 5.00 -4.70 16.31
N GLN A 361 5.93 -3.83 16.67
CA GLN A 361 5.66 -2.54 17.33
C GLN A 361 5.70 -1.39 16.31
N GLY A 362 4.92 -0.33 16.54
CA GLY A 362 5.00 0.94 15.82
C GLY A 362 6.30 1.69 16.07
N GLY A 363 6.41 2.91 15.53
CA GLY A 363 7.54 3.82 15.71
C GLY A 363 8.65 3.66 14.66
N ALA A 364 8.36 3.05 13.53
CA ALA A 364 9.30 2.92 12.41
C ALA A 364 9.71 4.29 11.84
N ALA A 365 8.77 5.23 11.74
CA ALA A 365 9.02 6.59 11.30
C ALA A 365 9.99 7.33 12.25
N ALA A 366 9.81 7.18 13.56
CA ALA A 366 10.70 7.77 14.55
C ALA A 366 12.12 7.20 14.41
N ARG A 367 12.27 5.85 14.34
CA ARG A 367 13.57 5.19 14.15
C ARG A 367 14.25 5.54 12.83
N LEU A 368 13.47 5.79 11.76
CA LEU A 368 14.01 6.29 10.48
C LEU A 368 14.53 7.71 10.64
N CYS A 369 13.80 8.59 11.32
CA CYS A 369 14.22 9.96 11.60
C CYS A 369 15.43 10.02 12.55
N ASP A 370 15.56 9.11 13.52
CA ASP A 370 16.74 9.00 14.40
C ASP A 370 18.02 8.67 13.62
N ALA A 371 17.87 8.10 12.43
CA ALA A 371 19.01 7.79 11.57
C ALA A 371 19.50 8.99 10.73
N ILE A 372 18.79 10.11 10.74
CA ILE A 372 19.26 11.36 10.13
C ILE A 372 20.47 11.84 10.96
N PRO A 373 21.65 12.09 10.32
CA PRO A 373 22.79 12.61 11.04
C PRO A 373 22.43 13.93 11.73
N ALA A 374 22.90 14.09 12.97
CA ALA A 374 22.84 15.39 13.63
C ALA A 374 23.58 16.43 12.77
N GLU A 375 23.15 17.67 12.84
CA GLU A 375 23.98 18.76 12.31
C GLU A 375 25.32 18.68 13.04
N ASP A 376 26.39 18.32 12.31
CA ASP A 376 27.71 18.51 12.83
C ASP A 376 27.81 20.02 13.14
N GLY A 377 27.80 20.35 14.43
CA GLY A 377 28.13 21.67 14.91
C GLY A 377 29.57 21.97 14.54
N SER A 378 29.80 22.23 13.25
CA SER A 378 31.05 22.83 12.80
C SER A 378 31.03 24.27 13.27
N ALA A 379 31.72 24.46 14.39
CA ALA A 379 32.22 25.76 14.79
C ALA A 379 33.04 26.42 13.67
#